data_d71df5d938b174bcdb4b9d8649cc09c0
#
_entry.id   d71df5d938b174bcdb4b9d8649cc09c0
#
_cell.length_a   1.000
_cell.length_b   1.000
_cell.length_c   1.000
_cell.angle_alpha   90.00
_cell.angle_beta   90.00
_cell.angle_gamma   90.00
#
_symmetry.space_group_name_H-M   'P 1'
#
loop_
_entity.id
_entity.type
_entity.pdbx_description
1 polymer ?
#
loop_
_entity_poly.entity_id
_entity_poly.type
_entity_poly.pdbx_seq_one_letter_code
_entity_poly.pdbx_strand_id
1 'polypeptide(L)'
;MTKAIIICDFINEIVSQDGKFKGKGYASFAEQNNVLQNTANALEKARSLNFKVIFVKIGFSADYKEQPKNSLLFGKADQFQALKLDTWATSIVDTLKVE
;
A
#
# COMPACT_ATOMS: atom_id res chain seq x y z
N MET A 1 5.60 12.27 -25.60
CA MET A 1 5.05 12.68 -24.29
C MET A 1 5.29 11.59 -23.26
N THR A 2 5.83 11.95 -22.12
CA THR A 2 6.05 10.98 -21.02
C THR A 2 4.76 10.80 -20.23
N LYS A 3 4.41 9.55 -19.97
CA LYS A 3 3.24 9.20 -19.16
C LYS A 3 3.70 8.42 -17.94
N ALA A 4 2.91 8.47 -16.88
CA ALA A 4 3.21 7.76 -15.64
C ALA A 4 1.95 7.06 -15.12
N ILE A 5 2.17 5.95 -14.43
CA ILE A 5 1.14 5.30 -13.62
C ILE A 5 1.56 5.44 -12.15
N ILE A 6 0.63 5.84 -11.31
CA ILE A 6 0.87 6.03 -9.89
C ILE A 6 0.05 4.99 -9.13
N ILE A 7 0.73 4.17 -8.34
CA ILE A 7 0.12 3.07 -7.57
C ILE A 7 0.18 3.48 -6.10
N CYS A 8 -0.98 3.79 -5.51
CA CYS A 8 -1.06 4.37 -4.17
C CYS A 8 -1.52 3.36 -3.13
N ASP A 9 -0.74 3.20 -2.06
CA ASP A 9 -1.14 2.50 -0.84
C ASP A 9 -1.34 1.00 -1.00
N PHE A 10 -0.65 0.38 -1.95
CA PHE A 10 -0.69 -1.08 -2.14
C PHE A 10 0.36 -1.76 -1.27
N ILE A 11 0.30 -1.49 0.02
CA ILE A 11 1.20 -2.08 1.02
C ILE A 11 0.50 -3.20 1.77
N ASN A 12 1.27 -4.13 2.30
CA ASN A 12 0.73 -5.32 2.95
C ASN A 12 -0.20 -5.01 4.11
N GLU A 13 0.10 -3.98 4.91
CA GLU A 13 -0.72 -3.61 6.07
C GLU A 13 -2.17 -3.29 5.68
N ILE A 14 -2.36 -2.75 4.48
CA ILE A 14 -3.67 -2.30 4.00
C ILE A 14 -4.37 -3.36 3.16
N VAL A 15 -3.67 -3.95 2.19
CA VAL A 15 -4.33 -4.81 1.19
C VAL A 15 -4.24 -6.31 1.49
N SER A 16 -3.42 -6.71 2.47
CA SER A 16 -3.32 -8.12 2.86
C SER A 16 -4.28 -8.44 3.99
N GLN A 17 -4.89 -9.65 3.95
CA GLN A 17 -5.70 -10.14 5.06
C GLN A 17 -4.88 -10.35 6.33
N ASP A 18 -3.55 -10.38 6.23
CA ASP A 18 -2.64 -10.46 7.37
C ASP A 18 -2.23 -9.09 7.91
N GLY A 19 -2.67 -8.02 7.27
CA GLY A 19 -2.37 -6.66 7.71
C GLY A 19 -3.24 -6.23 8.87
N LYS A 20 -2.75 -5.26 9.63
CA LYS A 20 -3.46 -4.77 10.83
C LYS A 20 -4.70 -3.96 10.47
N PHE A 21 -4.84 -3.53 9.21
CA PHE A 21 -6.01 -2.79 8.77
C PHE A 21 -7.10 -3.67 8.18
N LYS A 22 -6.98 -4.99 8.27
CA LYS A 22 -7.99 -5.89 7.69
C LYS A 22 -9.40 -5.63 8.23
N GLY A 23 -9.53 -5.22 9.49
CA GLY A 23 -10.82 -4.90 10.08
C GLY A 23 -11.52 -3.67 9.48
N LYS A 24 -10.80 -2.88 8.70
CA LYS A 24 -11.37 -1.73 7.97
C LYS A 24 -12.05 -2.15 6.66
N GLY A 25 -11.89 -3.40 6.24
CA GLY A 25 -12.52 -3.91 5.03
C GLY A 25 -11.73 -3.73 3.74
N TYR A 26 -10.57 -3.11 3.78
CA TYR A 26 -9.80 -2.83 2.56
C TYR A 26 -9.35 -4.12 1.88
N ALA A 27 -8.77 -5.05 2.63
CA ALA A 27 -8.29 -6.31 2.08
C ALA A 27 -9.44 -7.15 1.53
N SER A 28 -10.56 -7.20 2.22
CA SER A 28 -11.75 -7.93 1.76
C SER A 28 -12.29 -7.33 0.47
N PHE A 29 -12.38 -6.01 0.40
CA PHE A 29 -12.80 -5.32 -0.83
C PHE A 29 -11.86 -5.66 -1.99
N ALA A 30 -10.55 -5.59 -1.74
CA ALA A 30 -9.56 -5.87 -2.77
C ALA A 30 -9.69 -7.30 -3.29
N GLU A 31 -9.91 -8.26 -2.40
CA GLU A 31 -10.07 -9.66 -2.77
C GLU A 31 -11.37 -9.89 -3.55
N GLN A 32 -12.49 -9.37 -3.06
CA GLN A 32 -13.80 -9.54 -3.70
C GLN A 32 -13.86 -8.92 -5.09
N ASN A 33 -13.12 -7.84 -5.31
CA ASN A 33 -13.14 -7.10 -6.57
C ASN A 33 -11.90 -7.37 -7.43
N ASN A 34 -11.09 -8.34 -7.04
CA ASN A 34 -9.88 -8.74 -7.78
C ASN A 34 -8.95 -7.56 -8.05
N VAL A 35 -8.83 -6.65 -7.07
CA VAL A 35 -8.11 -5.39 -7.24
C VAL A 35 -6.62 -5.62 -7.48
N LEU A 36 -6.00 -6.53 -6.73
CA LEU A 36 -4.56 -6.76 -6.86
C LEU A 36 -4.19 -7.29 -8.24
N GLN A 37 -4.94 -8.27 -8.74
CA GLN A 37 -4.67 -8.83 -10.07
C GLN A 37 -4.96 -7.82 -11.17
N ASN A 38 -6.06 -7.07 -11.05
CA ASN A 38 -6.39 -6.03 -12.03
C ASN A 38 -5.32 -4.95 -12.06
N THR A 39 -4.80 -4.57 -10.91
CA THR A 39 -3.72 -3.59 -10.82
C THR A 39 -2.42 -4.15 -11.39
N ALA A 40 -2.11 -5.42 -11.12
CA ALA A 40 -0.94 -6.08 -11.71
C ALA A 40 -1.02 -6.09 -13.23
N ASN A 41 -2.20 -6.35 -13.79
CA ASN A 41 -2.41 -6.34 -15.24
C ASN A 41 -2.23 -4.94 -15.82
N ALA A 42 -2.76 -3.93 -15.15
CA ALA A 42 -2.59 -2.52 -15.57
C ALA A 42 -1.12 -2.12 -15.52
N LEU A 43 -0.41 -2.54 -14.49
CA LEU A 43 1.01 -2.24 -14.32
C LEU A 43 1.85 -2.89 -15.42
N GLU A 44 1.56 -4.13 -15.75
CA GLU A 44 2.23 -4.83 -16.85
C GLU A 44 2.03 -4.08 -18.17
N LYS A 45 0.79 -3.66 -18.44
CA LYS A 45 0.49 -2.89 -19.63
C LYS A 45 1.24 -1.55 -19.67
N ALA A 46 1.26 -0.86 -18.53
CA ALA A 46 1.97 0.41 -18.41
C ALA A 46 3.48 0.23 -18.70
N ARG A 47 4.08 -0.83 -18.14
CA ARG A 47 5.49 -1.14 -18.39
C ARG A 47 5.75 -1.45 -19.86
N SER A 48 4.86 -2.18 -20.51
CA SER A 48 5.00 -2.50 -21.93
C SER A 48 4.93 -1.26 -22.83
N LEU A 49 4.29 -0.21 -22.35
CA LEU A 49 4.16 1.06 -23.06
C LEU A 49 5.19 2.10 -22.59
N ASN A 50 6.16 1.69 -21.79
CA ASN A 50 7.23 2.55 -21.28
C ASN A 50 6.73 3.71 -20.41
N PHE A 51 5.62 3.53 -19.69
CA PHE A 51 5.19 4.47 -18.69
C PHE A 51 6.18 4.46 -17.53
N LYS A 52 6.37 5.61 -16.89
CA LYS A 52 7.04 5.65 -15.59
C LYS A 52 6.12 5.04 -14.55
N VAL A 53 6.69 4.24 -13.66
CA VAL A 53 5.94 3.59 -12.58
C VAL A 53 6.34 4.22 -11.26
N ILE A 54 5.35 4.74 -10.53
CA ILE A 54 5.57 5.40 -9.24
C ILE A 54 4.72 4.69 -8.20
N PHE A 55 5.37 4.13 -7.18
CA PHE A 55 4.68 3.54 -6.04
C PHE A 55 4.66 4.55 -4.90
N VAL A 56 3.47 4.86 -4.40
CA VAL A 56 3.28 5.73 -3.23
C VAL A 56 2.84 4.86 -2.07
N LYS A 57 3.52 4.99 -0.95
CA LYS A 57 3.15 4.25 0.25
C LYS A 57 3.24 5.15 1.46
N ILE A 58 2.56 4.75 2.54
CA ILE A 58 2.59 5.45 3.80
C ILE A 58 3.29 4.59 4.85
N GLY A 59 4.00 5.22 5.75
CA GLY A 59 4.63 4.54 6.87
C GLY A 59 5.19 5.52 7.85
N PHE A 60 5.50 5.03 9.04
CA PHE A 60 6.04 5.83 10.13
C PHE A 60 7.34 5.23 10.61
N SER A 61 8.24 6.08 11.11
CA SER A 61 9.46 5.62 11.76
C SER A 61 9.12 4.85 13.04
N ALA A 62 10.08 4.08 13.53
CA ALA A 62 9.86 3.19 14.68
C ALA A 62 9.39 3.92 15.94
N ASP A 63 9.73 5.21 16.08
CA ASP A 63 9.31 6.02 17.22
C ASP A 63 8.02 6.84 16.96
N TYR A 64 7.46 6.73 15.75
CA TYR A 64 6.21 7.40 15.36
C TYR A 64 6.24 8.92 15.54
N LYS A 65 7.40 9.54 15.48
CA LYS A 65 7.52 10.99 15.73
C LYS A 65 6.77 11.84 14.70
N GLU A 66 6.61 11.36 13.46
CA GLU A 66 5.92 12.09 12.39
C GLU A 66 4.42 11.75 12.31
N GLN A 67 3.91 10.88 13.20
CA GLN A 67 2.51 10.44 13.17
C GLN A 67 1.56 11.59 13.50
N PRO A 68 0.50 11.82 12.69
CA PRO A 68 -0.51 12.82 13.01
C PRO A 68 -1.45 12.31 14.11
N LYS A 69 -1.23 12.74 15.35
CA LYS A 69 -1.95 12.22 16.52
C LYS A 69 -3.46 12.49 16.48
N ASN A 70 -3.89 13.54 15.77
CA ASN A 70 -5.30 13.90 15.67
C ASN A 70 -6.01 13.27 14.48
N SER A 71 -5.32 12.42 13.70
CA SER A 71 -5.93 11.74 12.56
C SER A 71 -6.87 10.64 13.02
N LEU A 72 -8.08 10.59 12.46
CA LEU A 72 -9.01 9.49 12.74
C LEU A 72 -8.48 8.15 12.22
N LEU A 73 -7.70 8.18 11.13
CA LEU A 73 -7.18 6.95 10.52
C LEU A 73 -5.85 6.53 11.14
N PHE A 74 -4.93 7.48 11.37
CA PHE A 74 -3.56 7.18 11.76
C PHE A 74 -3.22 7.54 13.21
N GLY A 75 -4.14 8.17 13.93
CA GLY A 75 -3.85 8.70 15.27
C GLY A 75 -3.54 7.64 16.32
N LYS A 76 -3.84 6.37 16.05
CA LYS A 76 -3.56 5.26 16.96
C LYS A 76 -2.58 4.24 16.39
N ALA A 77 -1.90 4.59 15.28
CA ALA A 77 -0.98 3.65 14.64
C ALA A 77 0.12 3.19 15.61
N ASP A 78 0.63 4.09 16.45
CA ASP A 78 1.66 3.76 17.44
C ASP A 78 1.16 2.74 18.48
N GLN A 79 -0.10 2.85 18.90
CA GLN A 79 -0.68 1.92 19.87
C GLN A 79 -0.75 0.48 19.32
N PHE A 80 -0.99 0.34 18.02
CA PHE A 80 -1.07 -0.96 17.36
C PHE A 80 0.24 -1.36 16.70
N GLN A 81 1.26 -0.52 16.78
CA GLN A 81 2.53 -0.73 16.09
C GLN A 81 2.34 -0.96 14.58
N ALA A 82 1.38 -0.23 14.02
CA ALA A 82 1.01 -0.35 12.61
C ALA A 82 1.89 0.54 11.72
N LEU A 83 2.02 0.17 10.45
CA LEU A 83 2.62 1.00 9.40
C LEU A 83 4.08 1.39 9.68
N LYS A 84 4.85 0.49 10.29
CA LYS A 84 6.29 0.76 10.48
C LYS A 84 7.04 0.65 9.18
N LEU A 85 7.82 1.68 8.87
CA LEU A 85 8.73 1.66 7.72
C LEU A 85 9.76 0.54 7.87
N ASP A 86 10.24 0.05 6.74
CA ASP A 86 11.27 -1.00 6.67
C ASP A 86 10.83 -2.33 7.28
N THR A 87 9.51 -2.58 7.32
CA THR A 87 8.95 -3.86 7.74
C THR A 87 8.05 -4.40 6.64
N TRP A 88 7.63 -5.67 6.78
CA TRP A 88 6.66 -6.29 5.87
C TRP A 88 5.41 -5.43 5.69
N ALA A 89 4.96 -4.78 6.77
CA ALA A 89 3.72 -3.99 6.78
C ALA A 89 3.71 -2.91 5.69
N THR A 90 4.82 -2.22 5.50
CA THR A 90 4.91 -1.12 4.54
C THR A 90 5.58 -1.51 3.24
N SER A 91 5.85 -2.79 3.02
CA SER A 91 6.34 -3.29 1.73
C SER A 91 5.19 -3.35 0.73
N ILE A 92 5.51 -3.03 -0.53
CA ILE A 92 4.53 -3.16 -1.61
C ILE A 92 4.15 -4.64 -1.73
N VAL A 93 2.85 -4.91 -1.89
CA VAL A 93 2.35 -6.28 -1.99
C VAL A 93 3.01 -7.02 -3.16
N ASP A 94 3.40 -8.29 -2.92
CA ASP A 94 4.21 -9.06 -3.88
C ASP A 94 3.53 -9.21 -5.25
N THR A 95 2.21 -9.22 -5.30
CA THR A 95 1.46 -9.35 -6.56
C THR A 95 1.87 -8.31 -7.60
N LEU A 96 2.31 -7.13 -7.16
CA LEU A 96 2.63 -6.04 -8.07
C LEU A 96 4.07 -6.06 -8.61
N LYS A 97 4.95 -6.85 -8.04
CA LYS A 97 6.33 -7.04 -8.52
C LYS A 97 7.05 -5.72 -8.78
N VAL A 98 7.55 -5.11 -7.71
CA VAL A 98 8.35 -3.89 -7.82
C VAL A 98 9.68 -4.24 -8.53
N GLU A 99 10.00 -3.47 -9.56
CA GLU A 99 11.24 -3.63 -10.32
C GLU A 99 12.21 -2.50 -10.05
#